data_65f001c312c8adbf2d693c614fa14c69
#
_entry.id   65f001c312c8adbf2d693c614fa14c69
#
_cell.length_a   1.000
_cell.length_b   1.000
_cell.length_c   1.000
_cell.angle_alpha   90.00
_cell.angle_beta   90.00
_cell.angle_gamma   90.00
#
_symmetry.space_group_name_H-M   'P 1'
#
loop_
_entity.id
_entity.type
_entity.pdbx_description
1 polymer ?
#
loop_
_entity_poly.entity_id
_entity_poly.type
_entity_poly.pdbx_seq_one_letter_code
_entity_poly.pdbx_strand_id
1 'polypeptide(L)'
;MSAADNKELKLLDNASREFAKKVLAPEREETDKFPFGPFFSHIIKKAFGLDFFHITLPEDLGGVGHGLEALCLILDNICQEDSSLGGIIYTNAFAQQVILAAGDGELLKTIAENQKTPEDFLIACPVLCNPSEIPLGVNADREGEKYLLSGAVDYMVMGGFAGQALIPAGIQGQDGYTWFLVNLSDKTVFKSDPVMSHGLHACPAVDIELRKTVATPVGETGRGAAYFDNTAAPMQLVAAAMSCGIMKGSFNEAVGYCRQRNQGGRKIKDWSEIQMLLANMDIQLQVADMLVSRACRAMTDEEKNWQHKVRAAALHVLSSATALATDGIQAMGGVGYMKDFGQEKRFRDAGQIQAFLGNFPMKKIRLIKEIL
;
A
#
# COMPACT_ATOMS: atom_id res chain seq x y z
N MET A 1 13.71 -5.45 21.31
CA MET A 1 14.58 -4.72 20.37
C MET A 1 15.93 -4.42 20.99
N SER A 2 17.02 -4.72 20.30
CA SER A 2 18.38 -4.37 20.75
C SER A 2 18.64 -2.87 20.62
N ALA A 3 19.74 -2.37 21.24
CA ALA A 3 20.14 -0.96 21.07
C ALA A 3 20.60 -0.67 19.62
N ALA A 4 21.06 -1.69 18.90
CA ALA A 4 21.42 -1.59 17.48
C ALA A 4 20.16 -1.41 16.61
N ASP A 5 19.12 -2.23 16.79
CA ASP A 5 17.85 -2.12 16.07
C ASP A 5 17.22 -0.73 16.22
N ASN A 6 17.30 -0.16 17.41
CA ASN A 6 16.77 1.20 17.69
C ASN A 6 17.56 2.29 16.94
N LYS A 7 18.87 2.10 16.70
CA LYS A 7 19.69 3.04 15.93
C LYS A 7 19.37 2.97 14.45
N GLU A 8 19.21 1.78 13.90
CA GLU A 8 18.87 1.56 12.49
C GLU A 8 17.47 2.08 12.16
N LEU A 9 16.45 1.81 12.99
CA LEU A 9 15.12 2.38 12.81
C LEU A 9 15.13 3.92 12.84
N LYS A 10 15.98 4.55 13.67
CA LYS A 10 16.15 6.02 13.65
C LYS A 10 16.77 6.52 12.36
N LEU A 11 17.71 5.79 11.77
CA LEU A 11 18.28 6.15 10.47
C LEU A 11 17.23 6.04 9.35
N LEU A 12 16.43 4.97 9.35
CA LEU A 12 15.32 4.78 8.42
C LEU A 12 14.25 5.88 8.57
N ASP A 13 13.89 6.24 9.81
CA ASP A 13 12.96 7.36 10.08
C ASP A 13 13.46 8.67 9.46
N ASN A 14 14.72 9.01 9.71
CA ASN A 14 15.30 10.23 9.16
C ASN A 14 15.39 10.19 7.62
N ALA A 15 15.84 9.07 7.06
CA ALA A 15 15.99 8.92 5.61
C ALA A 15 14.65 9.00 4.87
N SER A 16 13.63 8.28 5.36
CA SER A 16 12.30 8.29 4.76
C SER A 16 11.59 9.64 4.88
N ARG A 17 11.74 10.32 6.03
CA ARG A 17 11.21 11.68 6.26
C ARG A 17 11.88 12.73 5.36
N GLU A 18 13.20 12.65 5.24
CA GLU A 18 13.97 13.55 4.36
C GLU A 18 13.62 13.31 2.88
N PHE A 19 13.52 12.05 2.48
CA PHE A 19 13.09 11.66 1.14
C PHE A 19 11.70 12.21 0.82
N ALA A 20 10.72 12.02 1.71
CA ALA A 20 9.36 12.51 1.52
C ALA A 20 9.35 14.03 1.30
N LYS A 21 10.03 14.79 2.14
CA LYS A 21 10.05 16.26 2.06
C LYS A 21 10.84 16.81 0.87
N LYS A 22 12.00 16.21 0.54
CA LYS A 22 12.91 16.78 -0.46
C LYS A 22 12.70 16.22 -1.86
N VAL A 23 12.13 15.02 -1.97
CA VAL A 23 11.96 14.34 -3.26
C VAL A 23 10.49 14.24 -3.67
N LEU A 24 9.59 13.85 -2.76
CA LEU A 24 8.18 13.66 -3.11
C LEU A 24 7.37 14.96 -3.09
N ALA A 25 7.48 15.75 -2.02
CA ALA A 25 6.65 16.94 -1.86
C ALA A 25 6.74 17.93 -3.05
N PRO A 26 7.92 18.18 -3.65
CA PRO A 26 8.03 19.09 -4.81
C PRO A 26 7.35 18.56 -6.08
N GLU A 27 7.23 17.24 -6.24
CA GLU A 27 6.71 16.60 -7.45
C GLU A 27 5.22 16.19 -7.33
N ARG A 28 4.64 16.32 -6.12
CA ARG A 28 3.30 15.80 -5.76
C ARG A 28 2.20 16.26 -6.71
N GLU A 29 2.18 17.54 -7.07
CA GLU A 29 1.16 18.10 -7.95
C GLU A 29 1.30 17.58 -9.38
N GLU A 30 2.53 17.47 -9.88
CA GLU A 30 2.81 17.02 -11.25
C GLU A 30 2.50 15.55 -11.44
N THR A 31 2.84 14.70 -10.46
CA THR A 31 2.60 13.26 -10.48
C THR A 31 1.12 12.88 -10.26
N ASP A 32 0.28 13.82 -9.85
CA ASP A 32 -1.17 13.60 -9.67
C ASP A 32 -2.00 13.93 -10.93
N LYS A 33 -1.37 14.44 -12.01
CA LYS A 33 -2.07 14.86 -13.23
C LYS A 33 -2.47 13.69 -14.12
N PHE A 34 -3.64 13.82 -14.74
CA PHE A 34 -4.08 12.91 -15.80
C PHE A 34 -3.41 13.24 -17.16
N PRO A 35 -3.01 12.24 -17.98
CA PRO A 35 -3.15 10.80 -17.75
C PRO A 35 -2.21 10.31 -16.66
N PHE A 36 -2.73 9.42 -15.80
CA PHE A 36 -1.98 8.90 -14.67
C PHE A 36 -0.84 7.99 -15.14
N GLY A 37 0.37 8.32 -14.72
CA GLY A 37 1.57 7.55 -14.97
C GLY A 37 2.31 7.24 -13.68
N PRO A 38 3.29 6.31 -13.70
CA PRO A 38 4.14 6.08 -12.55
C PRO A 38 5.00 7.31 -12.27
N PHE A 39 5.58 7.36 -11.08
CA PHE A 39 6.55 8.39 -10.73
C PHE A 39 7.66 8.50 -11.77
N PHE A 40 8.23 9.69 -11.90
CA PHE A 40 9.44 9.88 -12.69
C PHE A 40 10.54 8.90 -12.25
N SER A 41 11.28 8.38 -13.20
CA SER A 41 12.27 7.31 -12.97
C SER A 41 13.29 7.64 -11.87
N HIS A 42 13.64 8.93 -11.68
CA HIS A 42 14.55 9.35 -10.62
C HIS A 42 13.99 9.16 -9.20
N ILE A 43 12.67 9.27 -9.01
CA ILE A 43 12.01 9.04 -7.71
C ILE A 43 12.08 7.56 -7.36
N ILE A 44 11.66 6.68 -8.28
CA ILE A 44 11.71 5.22 -8.09
C ILE A 44 13.15 4.77 -7.86
N LYS A 45 14.10 5.25 -8.67
CA LYS A 45 15.53 4.92 -8.52
C LYS A 45 16.10 5.33 -7.17
N LYS A 46 15.75 6.50 -6.65
CA LYS A 46 16.18 6.95 -5.31
C LYS A 46 15.56 6.11 -4.21
N ALA A 47 14.25 5.82 -4.28
CA ALA A 47 13.58 4.97 -3.30
C ALA A 47 14.16 3.55 -3.29
N PHE A 48 14.53 3.04 -4.47
CA PHE A 48 15.20 1.75 -4.63
C PHE A 48 16.61 1.79 -3.98
N GLY A 49 17.37 2.84 -4.22
CA GLY A 49 18.71 3.03 -3.62
C GLY A 49 18.72 3.30 -2.11
N LEU A 50 17.54 3.50 -1.50
CA LEU A 50 17.33 3.58 -0.05
C LEU A 50 16.74 2.27 0.51
N ASP A 51 16.73 1.20 -0.26
CA ASP A 51 16.24 -0.13 0.07
C ASP A 51 14.77 -0.21 0.48
N PHE A 52 13.94 0.79 0.16
CA PHE A 52 12.51 0.81 0.56
C PHE A 52 11.71 -0.35 -0.02
N PHE A 53 12.14 -0.93 -1.14
CA PHE A 53 11.51 -2.10 -1.77
C PHE A 53 12.05 -3.44 -1.26
N HIS A 54 13.18 -3.44 -0.55
CA HIS A 54 13.86 -4.62 -0.04
C HIS A 54 13.77 -4.78 1.47
N ILE A 55 13.16 -3.79 2.15
CA ILE A 55 13.25 -3.62 3.60
C ILE A 55 12.80 -4.85 4.40
N THR A 56 11.77 -5.57 3.93
CA THR A 56 11.20 -6.74 4.61
C THR A 56 11.66 -8.08 4.04
N LEU A 57 12.47 -8.08 2.99
CA LEU A 57 13.02 -9.31 2.46
C LEU A 57 14.18 -9.80 3.34
N PRO A 58 14.30 -11.13 3.59
CA PRO A 58 15.46 -11.73 4.22
C PRO A 58 16.76 -11.40 3.49
N GLU A 59 17.88 -11.30 4.23
CA GLU A 59 19.20 -10.97 3.67
C GLU A 59 19.68 -12.00 2.65
N ASP A 60 19.42 -13.30 2.87
CA ASP A 60 19.75 -14.40 1.96
C ASP A 60 18.96 -14.39 0.64
N LEU A 61 17.88 -13.58 0.59
CA LEU A 61 17.07 -13.32 -0.60
C LEU A 61 17.36 -11.94 -1.21
N GLY A 62 18.44 -11.27 -0.81
CA GLY A 62 18.84 -9.97 -1.30
C GLY A 62 18.13 -8.78 -0.64
N GLY A 63 17.54 -8.99 0.53
CA GLY A 63 16.86 -7.94 1.30
C GLY A 63 17.70 -7.36 2.43
N VAL A 64 17.06 -6.53 3.24
CA VAL A 64 17.65 -5.87 4.43
C VAL A 64 17.34 -6.64 5.72
N GLY A 65 16.33 -7.49 5.71
CA GLY A 65 15.98 -8.35 6.84
C GLY A 65 15.22 -7.65 7.98
N HIS A 66 14.70 -6.44 7.76
CA HIS A 66 13.89 -5.75 8.77
C HIS A 66 12.47 -6.31 8.84
N GLY A 67 11.85 -6.17 10.01
CA GLY A 67 10.44 -6.51 10.20
C GLY A 67 9.47 -5.51 9.56
N LEU A 68 8.19 -5.87 9.53
CA LEU A 68 7.12 -5.02 8.99
C LEU A 68 6.97 -3.69 9.76
N GLU A 69 7.49 -3.58 10.99
CA GLU A 69 7.51 -2.31 11.73
C GLU A 69 8.36 -1.24 11.02
N ALA A 70 9.48 -1.64 10.40
CA ALA A 70 10.31 -0.74 9.60
C ALA A 70 9.56 -0.27 8.34
N LEU A 71 8.82 -1.17 7.69
CA LEU A 71 7.96 -0.81 6.56
C LEU A 71 6.84 0.15 6.99
N CYS A 72 6.20 -0.08 8.14
CA CYS A 72 5.20 0.83 8.71
C CYS A 72 5.79 2.24 8.93
N LEU A 73 7.00 2.32 9.50
CA LEU A 73 7.70 3.58 9.76
C LEU A 73 8.00 4.35 8.47
N ILE A 74 8.54 3.67 7.46
CA ILE A 74 8.84 4.26 6.16
C ILE A 74 7.58 4.79 5.50
N LEU A 75 6.51 4.00 5.48
CA LEU A 75 5.27 4.35 4.80
C LEU A 75 4.49 5.45 5.54
N ASP A 76 4.54 5.48 6.87
CA ASP A 76 4.01 6.60 7.64
C ASP A 76 4.68 7.93 7.24
N ASN A 77 6.00 7.95 7.09
CA ASN A 77 6.73 9.15 6.68
C ASN A 77 6.46 9.54 5.22
N ILE A 78 6.48 8.59 4.29
CA ILE A 78 6.27 8.83 2.87
C ILE A 78 4.86 9.36 2.62
N CYS A 79 3.84 8.75 3.23
CA CYS A 79 2.43 9.10 3.02
C CYS A 79 2.03 10.44 3.64
N GLN A 80 2.88 11.08 4.43
CA GLN A 80 2.67 12.48 4.83
C GLN A 80 2.70 13.43 3.64
N GLU A 81 3.50 13.12 2.62
CA GLU A 81 3.68 13.95 1.44
C GLU A 81 3.00 13.36 0.19
N ASP A 82 3.25 12.09 -0.14
CA ASP A 82 2.60 11.42 -1.26
C ASP A 82 2.39 9.93 -1.04
N SER A 83 1.12 9.51 -0.97
CA SER A 83 0.75 8.11 -0.74
C SER A 83 0.84 7.23 -1.99
N SER A 84 1.02 7.80 -3.19
CA SER A 84 1.16 6.98 -4.40
C SER A 84 2.45 6.15 -4.38
N LEU A 85 3.58 6.71 -3.90
CA LEU A 85 4.78 5.90 -3.69
C LEU A 85 4.57 4.85 -2.60
N GLY A 86 3.84 5.22 -1.53
CA GLY A 86 3.43 4.26 -0.52
C GLY A 86 2.65 3.09 -1.12
N GLY A 87 1.75 3.34 -2.07
CA GLY A 87 1.01 2.32 -2.81
C GLY A 87 1.90 1.38 -3.63
N ILE A 88 2.95 1.91 -4.29
CA ILE A 88 3.94 1.12 -5.02
C ILE A 88 4.71 0.20 -4.07
N ILE A 89 5.26 0.76 -2.98
CA ILE A 89 6.03 -0.01 -1.98
C ILE A 89 5.13 -1.06 -1.33
N TYR A 90 3.90 -0.69 -0.94
CA TYR A 90 2.93 -1.59 -0.34
C TYR A 90 2.58 -2.76 -1.25
N THR A 91 2.25 -2.50 -2.52
CA THR A 91 1.86 -3.55 -3.48
C THR A 91 2.98 -4.54 -3.72
N ASN A 92 4.21 -4.04 -3.91
CA ASN A 92 5.39 -4.89 -4.04
C ASN A 92 5.64 -5.72 -2.78
N ALA A 93 5.60 -5.10 -1.60
CA ALA A 93 5.78 -5.80 -0.32
C ALA A 93 4.69 -6.86 -0.08
N PHE A 94 3.42 -6.57 -0.41
CA PHE A 94 2.34 -7.56 -0.30
C PHE A 94 2.62 -8.78 -1.18
N ALA A 95 2.98 -8.58 -2.44
CA ALA A 95 3.32 -9.69 -3.34
C ALA A 95 4.50 -10.53 -2.83
N GLN A 96 5.55 -9.86 -2.34
CA GLN A 96 6.71 -10.53 -1.72
C GLN A 96 6.29 -11.36 -0.48
N GLN A 97 5.46 -10.79 0.40
CA GLN A 97 4.98 -11.49 1.60
C GLN A 97 4.10 -12.71 1.27
N VAL A 98 3.29 -12.65 0.21
CA VAL A 98 2.53 -13.82 -0.27
C VAL A 98 3.47 -14.93 -0.76
N ILE A 99 4.50 -14.58 -1.53
CA ILE A 99 5.51 -15.55 -2.03
C ILE A 99 6.29 -16.16 -0.86
N LEU A 100 6.69 -15.36 0.13
CA LEU A 100 7.36 -15.86 1.35
C LEU A 100 6.44 -16.77 2.17
N ALA A 101 5.16 -16.40 2.32
CA ALA A 101 4.17 -17.25 3.02
C ALA A 101 3.91 -18.58 2.32
N ALA A 102 4.15 -18.65 1.02
CA ALA A 102 4.10 -19.88 0.22
C ALA A 102 5.35 -20.74 0.32
N GLY A 103 6.44 -20.23 0.91
CA GLY A 103 7.72 -20.92 1.01
C GLY A 103 8.59 -20.83 -0.25
N ASP A 104 8.23 -19.98 -1.22
CA ASP A 104 8.89 -19.88 -2.53
C ASP A 104 9.89 -18.71 -2.63
N GLY A 105 10.62 -18.41 -1.56
CA GLY A 105 11.60 -17.30 -1.52
C GLY A 105 12.62 -17.32 -2.66
N GLU A 106 12.98 -18.48 -3.22
CA GLU A 106 13.89 -18.56 -4.36
C GLU A 106 13.37 -17.85 -5.63
N LEU A 107 12.06 -17.70 -5.77
CA LEU A 107 11.49 -16.88 -6.87
C LEU A 107 11.87 -15.40 -6.70
N LEU A 108 11.84 -14.87 -5.47
CA LEU A 108 12.24 -13.50 -5.16
C LEU A 108 13.73 -13.28 -5.42
N LYS A 109 14.57 -14.25 -5.03
CA LYS A 109 16.00 -14.23 -5.31
C LYS A 109 16.28 -14.21 -6.82
N THR A 110 15.58 -15.05 -7.58
CA THR A 110 15.67 -15.07 -9.04
C THR A 110 15.29 -13.73 -9.67
N ILE A 111 14.26 -13.06 -9.15
CA ILE A 111 13.86 -11.71 -9.60
C ILE A 111 14.98 -10.71 -9.29
N ALA A 112 15.52 -10.73 -8.07
CA ALA A 112 16.58 -9.82 -7.64
C ALA A 112 17.87 -10.00 -8.47
N GLU A 113 18.27 -11.24 -8.76
CA GLU A 113 19.47 -11.55 -9.55
C GLU A 113 19.34 -11.15 -11.03
N ASN A 114 18.13 -11.18 -11.60
CA ASN A 114 17.87 -10.90 -13.01
C ASN A 114 17.46 -9.44 -13.29
N GLN A 115 17.32 -8.60 -12.27
CA GLN A 115 16.93 -7.20 -12.44
C GLN A 115 18.00 -6.39 -13.18
N LYS A 116 17.56 -5.55 -14.12
CA LYS A 116 18.40 -4.56 -14.81
C LYS A 116 17.99 -3.14 -14.44
N THR A 117 16.72 -2.95 -14.12
CA THR A 117 16.13 -1.69 -13.69
C THR A 117 15.36 -1.91 -12.39
N PRO A 118 15.08 -0.86 -11.59
CA PRO A 118 14.23 -0.98 -10.41
C PRO A 118 12.85 -1.58 -10.71
N GLU A 119 12.28 -1.28 -11.87
CA GLU A 119 10.97 -1.76 -12.31
C GLU A 119 10.95 -3.28 -12.51
N ASP A 120 12.07 -3.89 -12.94
CA ASP A 120 12.19 -5.35 -13.11
C ASP A 120 12.02 -6.10 -11.78
N PHE A 121 12.33 -5.45 -10.66
CA PHE A 121 12.18 -5.99 -9.32
C PHE A 121 10.73 -5.89 -8.78
N LEU A 122 9.94 -4.97 -9.33
CA LEU A 122 8.59 -4.73 -8.84
C LEU A 122 7.63 -5.83 -9.29
N ILE A 123 6.73 -6.21 -8.38
CA ILE A 123 5.71 -7.22 -8.61
C ILE A 123 4.33 -6.56 -8.50
N ALA A 124 3.64 -6.44 -9.62
CA ALA A 124 2.26 -5.98 -9.69
C ALA A 124 1.32 -6.99 -9.01
N CYS A 125 0.23 -6.49 -8.41
CA CYS A 125 -0.74 -7.36 -7.76
C CYS A 125 -2.13 -6.69 -7.71
N PRO A 126 -3.25 -7.45 -7.80
CA PRO A 126 -4.60 -6.90 -7.66
C PRO A 126 -4.94 -6.65 -6.17
N VAL A 127 -4.19 -5.76 -5.50
CA VAL A 127 -4.28 -5.53 -4.04
C VAL A 127 -5.59 -4.89 -3.58
N LEU A 128 -6.45 -4.43 -4.49
CA LEU A 128 -7.74 -3.82 -4.13
C LEU A 128 -8.86 -4.85 -3.93
N CYS A 129 -8.59 -6.12 -4.15
CA CYS A 129 -9.56 -7.19 -3.94
C CYS A 129 -9.03 -8.27 -2.99
N ASN A 130 -9.93 -9.08 -2.48
CA ASN A 130 -9.64 -10.36 -1.89
C ASN A 130 -10.11 -11.43 -2.87
N PRO A 131 -9.20 -12.26 -3.41
CA PRO A 131 -9.57 -13.26 -4.42
C PRO A 131 -10.62 -14.28 -3.96
N SER A 132 -10.78 -14.48 -2.64
CA SER A 132 -11.81 -15.35 -2.08
C SER A 132 -13.21 -14.70 -2.01
N GLU A 133 -13.32 -13.39 -2.27
CA GLU A 133 -14.56 -12.62 -2.19
C GLU A 133 -15.19 -12.31 -3.55
N ILE A 134 -14.47 -12.58 -4.64
CA ILE A 134 -14.86 -12.26 -6.01
C ILE A 134 -14.71 -13.46 -6.93
N PRO A 135 -15.48 -13.56 -8.02
CA PRO A 135 -15.18 -14.49 -9.09
C PRO A 135 -13.81 -14.21 -9.71
N LEU A 136 -13.00 -15.23 -9.91
CA LEU A 136 -11.71 -15.07 -10.59
C LEU A 136 -11.91 -14.98 -12.09
N GLY A 137 -11.34 -13.97 -12.72
CA GLY A 137 -11.38 -13.76 -14.18
C GLY A 137 -10.33 -14.58 -14.94
N VAL A 138 -9.42 -15.28 -14.25
CA VAL A 138 -8.30 -16.02 -14.86
C VAL A 138 -8.37 -17.50 -14.51
N ASN A 139 -8.16 -18.33 -15.53
CA ASN A 139 -8.02 -19.78 -15.41
C ASN A 139 -6.60 -20.20 -15.79
N ALA A 140 -6.11 -21.24 -15.13
CA ALA A 140 -4.82 -21.87 -15.39
C ALA A 140 -5.01 -23.27 -15.95
N ASP A 141 -4.53 -23.49 -17.17
CA ASP A 141 -4.49 -24.80 -17.81
C ASP A 141 -3.09 -25.41 -17.65
N ARG A 142 -3.01 -26.68 -17.27
CA ARG A 142 -1.74 -27.36 -17.14
C ARG A 142 -1.36 -28.03 -18.45
N GLU A 143 -0.22 -27.64 -19.02
CA GLU A 143 0.37 -28.28 -20.21
C GLU A 143 1.75 -28.89 -19.85
N GLY A 144 1.77 -30.16 -19.51
CA GLY A 144 2.98 -30.85 -19.02
C GLY A 144 3.42 -30.31 -17.66
N GLU A 145 4.63 -29.71 -17.61
CA GLU A 145 5.17 -29.09 -16.41
C GLU A 145 4.84 -27.58 -16.29
N LYS A 146 4.24 -27.00 -17.31
CA LYS A 146 3.93 -25.56 -17.37
C LYS A 146 2.46 -25.29 -17.09
N TYR A 147 2.18 -24.09 -16.63
CA TYR A 147 0.83 -23.53 -16.56
C TYR A 147 0.68 -22.41 -17.57
N LEU A 148 -0.46 -22.39 -18.25
CA LEU A 148 -0.87 -21.34 -19.18
C LEU A 148 -2.09 -20.61 -18.63
N LEU A 149 -1.95 -19.31 -18.38
CA LEU A 149 -3.04 -18.47 -17.89
C LEU A 149 -3.82 -17.87 -19.06
N SER A 150 -5.14 -17.90 -18.95
CA SER A 150 -6.07 -17.26 -19.89
C SER A 150 -7.18 -16.55 -19.13
N GLY A 151 -7.53 -15.34 -19.56
CA GLY A 151 -8.57 -14.52 -18.94
C GLY A 151 -8.13 -13.10 -18.67
N ALA A 152 -8.86 -12.39 -17.82
CA ALA A 152 -8.60 -10.99 -17.51
C ALA A 152 -8.53 -10.75 -16.00
N VAL A 153 -7.69 -9.79 -15.63
CA VAL A 153 -7.58 -9.23 -14.26
C VAL A 153 -7.83 -7.75 -14.37
N ASP A 154 -8.91 -7.30 -13.75
CA ASP A 154 -9.20 -5.88 -13.66
C ASP A 154 -8.38 -5.24 -12.54
N TYR A 155 -7.98 -3.99 -12.76
CA TYR A 155 -7.34 -3.16 -11.74
C TYR A 155 -6.03 -3.74 -11.19
N MET A 156 -5.15 -4.21 -12.06
CA MET A 156 -3.81 -4.66 -11.69
C MET A 156 -2.93 -3.48 -11.32
N VAL A 157 -2.73 -3.26 -10.03
CA VAL A 157 -1.89 -2.16 -9.52
C VAL A 157 -0.44 -2.40 -9.94
N MET A 158 0.21 -1.38 -10.48
CA MET A 158 1.55 -1.39 -11.12
C MET A 158 1.65 -2.24 -12.39
N GLY A 159 0.56 -2.83 -12.91
CA GLY A 159 0.59 -3.69 -14.09
C GLY A 159 1.17 -3.03 -15.35
N GLY A 160 1.11 -1.70 -15.43
CA GLY A 160 1.64 -0.92 -16.55
C GLY A 160 3.17 -0.87 -16.63
N PHE A 161 3.90 -1.01 -15.50
CA PHE A 161 5.33 -0.76 -15.45
C PHE A 161 6.17 -1.76 -14.65
N ALA A 162 5.58 -2.57 -13.76
CA ALA A 162 6.31 -3.62 -13.04
C ALA A 162 6.80 -4.72 -14.01
N GLY A 163 7.91 -5.38 -13.66
CA GLY A 163 8.48 -6.46 -14.44
C GLY A 163 7.69 -7.76 -14.31
N GLN A 164 7.12 -8.01 -13.14
CA GLN A 164 6.37 -9.22 -12.81
C GLN A 164 4.96 -8.90 -12.31
N ALA A 165 4.06 -9.88 -12.35
CA ALA A 165 2.76 -9.81 -11.68
C ALA A 165 2.47 -11.08 -10.90
N LEU A 166 1.87 -10.94 -9.72
CA LEU A 166 1.33 -12.01 -8.92
C LEU A 166 -0.18 -12.07 -9.12
N ILE A 167 -0.66 -13.14 -9.78
CA ILE A 167 -2.04 -13.27 -10.27
C ILE A 167 -2.72 -14.48 -9.65
N PRO A 168 -3.91 -14.32 -9.03
CA PRO A 168 -4.71 -15.45 -8.56
C PRO A 168 -5.48 -16.07 -9.73
N ALA A 169 -5.38 -17.39 -9.91
CA ALA A 169 -6.10 -18.10 -10.95
C ALA A 169 -6.69 -19.43 -10.43
N GLY A 170 -7.84 -19.82 -10.96
CA GLY A 170 -8.46 -21.12 -10.75
C GLY A 170 -7.80 -22.18 -11.64
N ILE A 171 -7.64 -23.40 -11.14
CA ILE A 171 -7.20 -24.56 -11.92
C ILE A 171 -8.41 -25.47 -12.12
N GLN A 172 -8.69 -25.88 -13.37
CA GLN A 172 -9.84 -26.71 -13.67
C GLN A 172 -9.81 -28.02 -12.87
N GLY A 173 -10.90 -28.29 -12.15
CA GLY A 173 -11.04 -29.51 -11.33
C GLY A 173 -10.34 -29.46 -9.97
N GLN A 174 -9.83 -28.31 -9.55
CA GLN A 174 -9.28 -28.08 -8.22
C GLN A 174 -10.10 -27.06 -7.46
N ASP A 175 -10.26 -27.28 -6.15
CA ASP A 175 -10.88 -26.30 -5.27
C ASP A 175 -9.92 -25.16 -4.90
N GLY A 176 -10.47 -23.97 -4.68
CA GLY A 176 -9.69 -22.80 -4.33
C GLY A 176 -8.99 -22.15 -5.54
N TYR A 177 -7.96 -21.36 -5.24
CA TYR A 177 -7.13 -20.72 -6.27
C TYR A 177 -5.65 -20.85 -5.94
N THR A 178 -4.83 -20.67 -6.96
CA THR A 178 -3.36 -20.67 -6.88
C THR A 178 -2.86 -19.28 -7.27
N TRP A 179 -1.84 -18.77 -6.59
CA TRP A 179 -1.09 -17.63 -7.05
C TRP A 179 -0.10 -18.03 -8.12
N PHE A 180 0.01 -17.23 -9.16
CA PHE A 180 0.95 -17.44 -10.26
C PHE A 180 1.81 -16.20 -10.49
N LEU A 181 3.10 -16.39 -10.65
CA LEU A 181 4.03 -15.34 -11.07
C LEU A 181 4.09 -15.31 -12.62
N VAL A 182 3.89 -14.12 -13.18
CA VAL A 182 3.83 -13.87 -14.64
C VAL A 182 4.81 -12.77 -15.01
N ASN A 183 5.57 -12.97 -16.07
CA ASN A 183 6.40 -11.91 -16.66
C ASN A 183 5.52 -10.95 -17.47
N LEU A 184 5.44 -9.68 -17.07
CA LEU A 184 4.61 -8.67 -17.71
C LEU A 184 5.16 -8.15 -19.05
N SER A 185 6.38 -8.56 -19.43
CA SER A 185 6.96 -8.29 -20.76
C SER A 185 6.66 -9.39 -21.80
N ASP A 186 5.95 -10.47 -21.40
CA ASP A 186 5.55 -11.52 -22.34
C ASP A 186 4.55 -10.96 -23.34
N LYS A 187 4.75 -11.30 -24.63
CA LYS A 187 3.91 -10.85 -25.76
C LYS A 187 2.45 -11.34 -25.70
N THR A 188 2.14 -12.29 -24.83
CA THR A 188 0.80 -12.81 -24.58
C THR A 188 0.05 -12.05 -23.49
N VAL A 189 0.70 -11.04 -22.87
CA VAL A 189 0.13 -10.13 -21.89
C VAL A 189 -0.29 -8.83 -22.58
N PHE A 190 -1.56 -8.50 -22.52
CA PHE A 190 -2.12 -7.27 -23.07
C PHE A 190 -2.56 -6.36 -21.93
N LYS A 191 -2.25 -5.08 -22.02
CA LYS A 191 -2.50 -4.07 -20.97
C LYS A 191 -3.40 -2.97 -21.53
N SER A 192 -4.36 -2.50 -20.72
CA SER A 192 -5.13 -1.30 -21.03
C SER A 192 -4.32 -0.02 -20.80
N ASP A 193 -4.90 1.11 -21.16
CA ASP A 193 -4.47 2.40 -20.60
C ASP A 193 -4.72 2.43 -19.08
N PRO A 194 -4.04 3.34 -18.33
CA PRO A 194 -4.24 3.49 -16.90
C PRO A 194 -5.71 3.75 -16.55
N VAL A 195 -6.21 3.00 -15.56
CA VAL A 195 -7.57 3.16 -15.04
C VAL A 195 -7.67 4.50 -14.30
N MET A 196 -8.77 5.24 -14.52
CA MET A 196 -9.04 6.47 -13.78
C MET A 196 -9.42 6.14 -12.33
N SER A 197 -8.41 5.98 -11.48
CA SER A 197 -8.58 5.67 -10.07
C SER A 197 -8.98 6.90 -9.24
N HIS A 198 -9.59 6.66 -8.08
CA HIS A 198 -9.97 7.73 -7.16
C HIS A 198 -8.76 8.44 -6.54
N GLY A 199 -7.75 7.69 -6.11
CA GLY A 199 -6.51 8.20 -5.52
C GLY A 199 -5.28 7.40 -6.00
N LEU A 200 -4.13 7.65 -5.40
CA LEU A 200 -2.85 7.00 -5.67
C LEU A 200 -2.45 7.07 -7.16
N HIS A 201 -2.63 8.23 -7.78
CA HIS A 201 -2.53 8.37 -9.24
C HIS A 201 -1.16 8.01 -9.81
N ALA A 202 -0.05 8.32 -9.12
CA ALA A 202 1.29 7.91 -9.54
C ALA A 202 1.64 6.44 -9.19
N CYS A 203 0.66 5.70 -8.64
CA CYS A 203 0.67 4.24 -8.53
C CYS A 203 -0.45 3.66 -9.40
N PRO A 204 -0.38 3.80 -10.75
CA PRO A 204 -1.49 3.50 -11.62
C PRO A 204 -1.80 2.01 -11.68
N ALA A 205 -3.08 1.70 -11.88
CA ALA A 205 -3.56 0.38 -12.22
C ALA A 205 -3.92 0.31 -13.71
N VAL A 206 -3.82 -0.86 -14.29
CA VAL A 206 -4.28 -1.20 -15.65
C VAL A 206 -5.07 -2.50 -15.60
N ASP A 207 -5.94 -2.72 -16.56
CA ASP A 207 -6.53 -4.04 -16.78
C ASP A 207 -5.57 -4.88 -17.62
N ILE A 208 -5.49 -6.18 -17.31
CA ILE A 208 -4.59 -7.12 -18.00
C ILE A 208 -5.41 -8.27 -18.60
N GLU A 209 -5.20 -8.54 -19.87
CA GLU A 209 -5.68 -9.74 -20.53
C GLU A 209 -4.51 -10.71 -20.79
N LEU A 210 -4.69 -11.98 -20.40
CA LEU A 210 -3.74 -13.07 -20.58
C LEU A 210 -4.25 -14.04 -21.66
N ARG A 211 -3.40 -14.38 -22.62
CA ARG A 211 -3.75 -15.26 -23.74
C ARG A 211 -2.79 -16.45 -23.78
N LYS A 212 -3.07 -17.49 -22.99
CA LYS A 212 -2.17 -18.64 -22.81
C LYS A 212 -0.77 -18.22 -22.36
N THR A 213 -0.72 -17.30 -21.42
CA THR A 213 0.52 -16.75 -20.88
C THR A 213 1.19 -17.77 -19.97
N VAL A 214 2.47 -18.03 -20.19
CA VAL A 214 3.27 -18.94 -19.34
C VAL A 214 3.40 -18.34 -17.94
N ALA A 215 3.14 -19.16 -16.93
CA ALA A 215 3.18 -18.73 -15.54
C ALA A 215 3.82 -19.79 -14.64
N THR A 216 4.44 -19.31 -13.56
CA THR A 216 5.03 -20.15 -12.51
C THR A 216 4.08 -20.19 -11.32
N PRO A 217 3.60 -21.35 -10.86
CA PRO A 217 2.79 -21.43 -9.65
C PRO A 217 3.62 -21.03 -8.43
N VAL A 218 2.97 -20.40 -7.45
CA VAL A 218 3.57 -19.99 -6.18
C VAL A 218 3.00 -20.85 -5.07
N GLY A 219 3.85 -21.65 -4.45
CA GLY A 219 3.48 -22.63 -3.43
C GLY A 219 2.68 -23.81 -3.95
N GLU A 220 1.93 -24.42 -3.06
CA GLU A 220 1.03 -25.53 -3.39
C GLU A 220 -0.23 -25.04 -4.11
N THR A 221 -0.62 -25.77 -5.17
CA THR A 221 -1.85 -25.43 -5.91
C THR A 221 -3.10 -25.54 -5.03
N GLY A 222 -4.05 -24.63 -5.22
CA GLY A 222 -5.28 -24.54 -4.42
C GLY A 222 -5.12 -23.86 -3.05
N ARG A 223 -3.88 -23.50 -2.63
CA ARG A 223 -3.59 -22.92 -1.30
C ARG A 223 -3.54 -21.39 -1.28
N GLY A 224 -3.89 -20.74 -2.37
CA GLY A 224 -3.78 -19.26 -2.51
C GLY A 224 -4.49 -18.49 -1.41
N ALA A 225 -5.66 -18.94 -0.96
CA ALA A 225 -6.41 -18.31 0.13
C ALA A 225 -5.65 -18.34 1.47
N ALA A 226 -4.98 -19.47 1.79
CA ALA A 226 -4.20 -19.59 3.01
C ALA A 226 -3.00 -18.61 3.02
N TYR A 227 -2.31 -18.48 1.89
CA TYR A 227 -1.19 -17.52 1.75
C TYR A 227 -1.67 -16.08 1.86
N PHE A 228 -2.81 -15.75 1.25
CA PHE A 228 -3.44 -14.45 1.41
C PHE A 228 -3.80 -14.15 2.87
N ASP A 229 -4.48 -15.07 3.55
CA ASP A 229 -4.96 -14.88 4.92
C ASP A 229 -3.80 -14.72 5.92
N ASN A 230 -2.69 -15.46 5.73
CA ASN A 230 -1.47 -15.31 6.53
C ASN A 230 -0.82 -13.94 6.36
N THR A 231 -0.92 -13.35 5.16
CA THR A 231 -0.32 -12.05 4.83
C THR A 231 -1.25 -10.88 5.14
N ALA A 232 -2.56 -11.09 5.13
CA ALA A 232 -3.55 -10.02 5.18
C ALA A 232 -3.52 -9.19 6.47
N ALA A 233 -3.42 -9.81 7.66
CA ALA A 233 -3.42 -9.07 8.92
C ALA A 233 -2.19 -8.17 9.07
N PRO A 234 -0.95 -8.65 8.87
CA PRO A 234 0.24 -7.80 8.86
C PRO A 234 0.15 -6.64 7.84
N MET A 235 -0.30 -6.92 6.63
CA MET A 235 -0.37 -5.90 5.59
C MET A 235 -1.52 -4.91 5.80
N GLN A 236 -2.60 -5.27 6.50
CA GLN A 236 -3.60 -4.30 6.97
C GLN A 236 -3.01 -3.30 7.96
N LEU A 237 -2.07 -3.73 8.82
CA LEU A 237 -1.34 -2.82 9.70
C LEU A 237 -0.46 -1.85 8.92
N VAL A 238 0.21 -2.32 7.88
CA VAL A 238 1.00 -1.49 6.97
C VAL A 238 0.11 -0.43 6.29
N ALA A 239 -1.09 -0.81 5.81
CA ALA A 239 -2.06 0.14 5.25
C ALA A 239 -2.56 1.17 6.30
N ALA A 240 -2.70 0.75 7.57
CA ALA A 240 -3.01 1.67 8.66
C ALA A 240 -1.88 2.67 8.93
N ALA A 241 -0.61 2.25 8.86
CA ALA A 241 0.54 3.15 8.97
C ALA A 241 0.58 4.17 7.82
N MET A 242 0.29 3.77 6.57
CA MET A 242 0.11 4.70 5.45
C MET A 242 -0.97 5.74 5.76
N SER A 243 -2.08 5.30 6.32
CA SER A 243 -3.20 6.18 6.70
C SER A 243 -2.84 7.14 7.83
N CYS A 244 -2.03 6.73 8.82
CA CYS A 244 -1.46 7.63 9.81
C CYS A 244 -0.59 8.71 9.16
N GLY A 245 0.22 8.36 8.17
CA GLY A 245 0.99 9.31 7.39
C GLY A 245 0.10 10.36 6.72
N ILE A 246 -0.97 9.93 6.05
CA ILE A 246 -1.97 10.84 5.46
C ILE A 246 -2.57 11.78 6.53
N MET A 247 -2.95 11.24 7.69
CA MET A 247 -3.52 12.03 8.79
C MET A 247 -2.53 13.10 9.26
N LYS A 248 -1.24 12.75 9.45
CA LYS A 248 -0.16 13.68 9.82
C LYS A 248 0.02 14.77 8.77
N GLY A 249 0.09 14.39 7.49
CA GLY A 249 0.21 15.34 6.38
C GLY A 249 -0.98 16.29 6.31
N SER A 250 -2.21 15.78 6.44
CA SER A 250 -3.44 16.58 6.41
C SER A 250 -3.50 17.56 7.58
N PHE A 251 -3.21 17.11 8.80
CA PHE A 251 -3.20 17.95 9.99
C PHE A 251 -2.14 19.06 9.89
N ASN A 252 -0.91 18.73 9.50
CA ASN A 252 0.17 19.69 9.36
C ASN A 252 -0.15 20.79 8.35
N GLU A 253 -0.73 20.44 7.20
CA GLU A 253 -1.14 21.38 6.16
C GLU A 253 -2.25 22.30 6.67
N ALA A 254 -3.30 21.74 7.31
CA ALA A 254 -4.40 22.50 7.88
C ALA A 254 -3.92 23.49 8.95
N VAL A 255 -3.06 23.05 9.88
CA VAL A 255 -2.47 23.91 10.92
C VAL A 255 -1.61 25.01 10.30
N GLY A 256 -0.77 24.68 9.32
CA GLY A 256 0.06 25.64 8.57
C GLY A 256 -0.78 26.74 7.93
N TYR A 257 -1.84 26.34 7.22
CA TYR A 257 -2.77 27.27 6.59
C TYR A 257 -3.50 28.14 7.60
N CYS A 258 -4.05 27.58 8.68
CA CYS A 258 -4.79 28.32 9.70
C CYS A 258 -3.93 29.36 10.43
N ARG A 259 -2.61 29.11 10.56
CA ARG A 259 -1.65 30.09 11.13
C ARG A 259 -1.40 31.29 10.24
N GLN A 260 -1.57 31.16 8.94
CA GLN A 260 -1.24 32.20 7.94
C GLN A 260 -2.47 32.98 7.49
N ARG A 261 -3.61 32.31 7.29
CA ARG A 261 -4.84 32.89 6.72
C ARG A 261 -5.50 33.89 7.67
N ASN A 262 -5.78 35.10 7.12
CA ASN A 262 -6.60 36.11 7.80
C ASN A 262 -8.01 36.11 7.19
N GLN A 263 -9.03 36.07 8.05
CA GLN A 263 -10.44 36.21 7.66
C GLN A 263 -11.26 36.70 8.85
N GLY A 264 -12.22 37.59 8.60
CA GLY A 264 -13.03 38.19 9.67
C GLY A 264 -12.23 39.04 10.64
N GLY A 265 -11.18 39.74 10.16
CA GLY A 265 -10.39 40.69 10.94
C GLY A 265 -9.27 40.10 11.78
N ARG A 266 -9.07 38.75 11.77
CA ARG A 266 -7.99 38.07 12.53
C ARG A 266 -7.51 36.80 11.83
N LYS A 267 -6.47 36.16 12.34
CA LYS A 267 -6.04 34.82 11.90
C LYS A 267 -7.15 33.81 12.16
N ILE A 268 -7.39 32.90 11.18
CA ILE A 268 -8.48 31.92 11.36
C ILE A 268 -8.19 30.93 12.51
N LYS A 269 -6.93 30.69 12.86
CA LYS A 269 -6.53 29.91 14.04
C LYS A 269 -7.06 30.46 15.38
N ASP A 270 -7.49 31.73 15.39
CA ASP A 270 -7.98 32.40 16.61
C ASP A 270 -9.52 32.32 16.76
N TRP A 271 -10.21 31.62 15.82
CA TRP A 271 -11.63 31.31 15.92
C TRP A 271 -11.84 29.98 16.66
N SER A 272 -12.78 29.96 17.60
CA SER A 272 -13.08 28.79 18.42
C SER A 272 -13.48 27.58 17.61
N GLU A 273 -14.22 27.78 16.53
CA GLU A 273 -14.67 26.72 15.62
C GLU A 273 -13.51 26.02 14.92
N ILE A 274 -12.51 26.79 14.50
CA ILE A 274 -11.28 26.25 13.89
C ILE A 274 -10.43 25.56 14.95
N GLN A 275 -10.32 26.12 16.14
CA GLN A 275 -9.59 25.49 17.25
C GLN A 275 -10.20 24.15 17.64
N MET A 276 -11.53 24.05 17.72
CA MET A 276 -12.22 22.78 18.00
C MET A 276 -12.02 21.77 16.87
N LEU A 277 -12.07 22.20 15.61
CA LEU A 277 -11.84 21.33 14.46
C LEU A 277 -10.42 20.76 14.48
N LEU A 278 -9.41 21.62 14.66
CA LEU A 278 -8.00 21.20 14.75
C LEU A 278 -7.74 20.32 15.99
N ALA A 279 -8.40 20.57 17.12
CA ALA A 279 -8.30 19.72 18.30
C ALA A 279 -8.88 18.32 18.05
N ASN A 280 -10.00 18.22 17.35
CA ASN A 280 -10.59 16.92 16.96
C ASN A 280 -9.65 16.16 16.02
N MET A 281 -9.04 16.84 15.04
CA MET A 281 -8.06 16.23 14.15
C MET A 281 -6.85 15.70 14.93
N ASP A 282 -6.30 16.50 15.87
CA ASP A 282 -5.17 16.07 16.71
C ASP A 282 -5.53 14.85 17.57
N ILE A 283 -6.69 14.86 18.23
CA ILE A 283 -7.16 13.72 19.03
C ILE A 283 -7.26 12.45 18.18
N GLN A 284 -7.87 12.53 16.98
CA GLN A 284 -7.96 11.39 16.08
C GLN A 284 -6.58 10.87 15.65
N LEU A 285 -5.65 11.79 15.34
CA LEU A 285 -4.28 11.46 14.98
C LEU A 285 -3.53 10.76 16.13
N GLN A 286 -3.60 11.30 17.36
CA GLN A 286 -2.96 10.69 18.53
C GLN A 286 -3.50 9.28 18.80
N VAL A 287 -4.81 9.08 18.68
CA VAL A 287 -5.44 7.75 18.83
C VAL A 287 -4.93 6.79 17.75
N ALA A 288 -4.89 7.23 16.48
CA ALA A 288 -4.40 6.41 15.38
C ALA A 288 -2.94 5.97 15.58
N ASP A 289 -2.07 6.90 15.96
CA ASP A 289 -0.65 6.63 16.24
C ASP A 289 -0.47 5.61 17.38
N MET A 290 -1.22 5.77 18.48
CA MET A 290 -1.22 4.82 19.60
C MET A 290 -1.70 3.42 19.15
N LEU A 291 -2.74 3.35 18.33
CA LEU A 291 -3.29 2.08 17.85
C LEU A 291 -2.31 1.35 16.93
N VAL A 292 -1.70 2.05 15.96
CA VAL A 292 -0.70 1.45 15.06
C VAL A 292 0.51 0.98 15.86
N SER A 293 1.05 1.81 16.73
CA SER A 293 2.19 1.46 17.59
C SER A 293 1.88 0.25 18.50
N ARG A 294 0.67 0.19 19.08
CA ARG A 294 0.24 -0.94 19.92
C ARG A 294 0.05 -2.22 19.11
N ALA A 295 -0.49 -2.10 17.90
CA ALA A 295 -0.69 -3.24 17.00
C ALA A 295 0.65 -3.79 16.46
N CYS A 296 1.61 -2.93 16.12
CA CYS A 296 2.97 -3.34 15.78
C CYS A 296 3.60 -4.18 16.90
N ARG A 297 3.54 -3.69 18.13
CA ARG A 297 4.07 -4.44 19.30
C ARG A 297 3.36 -5.78 19.49
N ALA A 298 2.02 -5.80 19.40
CA ALA A 298 1.27 -7.04 19.55
C ALA A 298 1.66 -8.09 18.50
N MET A 299 1.95 -7.66 17.27
CA MET A 299 2.43 -8.52 16.20
C MET A 299 3.87 -9.00 16.44
N THR A 300 4.79 -8.09 16.77
CA THR A 300 6.20 -8.42 17.01
C THR A 300 6.39 -9.35 18.21
N ASP A 301 5.61 -9.14 19.27
CA ASP A 301 5.65 -9.97 20.48
C ASP A 301 4.80 -11.26 20.37
N GLU A 302 4.19 -11.50 19.22
CA GLU A 302 3.28 -12.63 18.94
C GLU A 302 2.21 -12.83 20.04
N GLU A 303 1.66 -11.72 20.54
CA GLU A 303 0.66 -11.75 21.61
C GLU A 303 -0.55 -12.61 21.23
N LYS A 304 -1.17 -13.24 22.21
CA LYS A 304 -2.42 -13.99 21.99
C LYS A 304 -3.44 -13.13 21.24
N ASN A 305 -3.98 -13.66 20.14
CA ASN A 305 -4.95 -13.00 19.25
C ASN A 305 -4.41 -11.69 18.62
N TRP A 306 -3.11 -11.62 18.35
CA TRP A 306 -2.52 -10.43 17.76
C TRP A 306 -3.14 -10.06 16.40
N GLN A 307 -3.50 -11.05 15.56
CA GLN A 307 -4.15 -10.79 14.27
C GLN A 307 -5.46 -10.01 14.44
N HIS A 308 -6.29 -10.39 15.42
CA HIS A 308 -7.54 -9.69 15.74
C HIS A 308 -7.28 -8.24 16.19
N LYS A 309 -6.29 -8.03 17.08
CA LYS A 309 -5.88 -6.70 17.55
C LYS A 309 -5.42 -5.81 16.40
N VAL A 310 -4.60 -6.36 15.51
CA VAL A 310 -4.11 -5.68 14.31
C VAL A 310 -5.25 -5.28 13.38
N ARG A 311 -6.15 -6.22 13.07
CA ARG A 311 -7.31 -5.94 12.20
C ARG A 311 -8.23 -4.87 12.79
N ALA A 312 -8.52 -4.94 14.10
CA ALA A 312 -9.34 -3.94 14.77
C ALA A 312 -8.72 -2.54 14.71
N ALA A 313 -7.43 -2.42 15.02
CA ALA A 313 -6.67 -1.17 14.93
C ALA A 313 -6.66 -0.63 13.49
N ALA A 314 -6.34 -1.49 12.52
CA ALA A 314 -6.29 -1.09 11.11
C ALA A 314 -7.63 -0.57 10.60
N LEU A 315 -8.74 -1.27 10.88
CA LEU A 315 -10.07 -0.83 10.45
C LEU A 315 -10.46 0.51 11.04
N HIS A 316 -10.11 0.77 12.31
CA HIS A 316 -10.36 2.07 12.93
C HIS A 316 -9.55 3.18 12.25
N VAL A 317 -8.25 2.98 12.08
CA VAL A 317 -7.34 3.99 11.51
C VAL A 317 -7.67 4.30 10.06
N LEU A 318 -7.93 3.28 9.23
CA LEU A 318 -8.35 3.45 7.83
C LEU A 318 -9.63 4.30 7.70
N SER A 319 -10.61 4.09 8.59
CA SER A 319 -11.84 4.91 8.62
C SER A 319 -11.56 6.33 9.10
N SER A 320 -10.73 6.50 10.14
CA SER A 320 -10.40 7.80 10.72
C SER A 320 -9.61 8.69 9.76
N ALA A 321 -8.77 8.10 8.91
CA ALA A 321 -7.95 8.86 7.95
C ALA A 321 -8.80 9.63 6.94
N THR A 322 -9.85 9.01 6.39
CA THR A 322 -10.79 9.68 5.48
C THR A 322 -11.56 10.80 6.18
N ALA A 323 -12.01 10.56 7.43
CA ALA A 323 -12.70 11.56 8.23
C ALA A 323 -11.80 12.76 8.52
N LEU A 324 -10.56 12.52 9.00
CA LEU A 324 -9.60 13.58 9.30
C LEU A 324 -9.19 14.36 8.04
N ALA A 325 -9.01 13.70 6.90
CA ALA A 325 -8.70 14.39 5.64
C ALA A 325 -9.87 15.31 5.19
N THR A 326 -11.13 14.91 5.46
CA THR A 326 -12.32 15.75 5.25
C THR A 326 -12.28 16.98 6.16
N ASP A 327 -11.94 16.80 7.44
CA ASP A 327 -11.78 17.90 8.40
C ASP A 327 -10.66 18.85 7.97
N GLY A 328 -9.57 18.31 7.39
CA GLY A 328 -8.47 19.10 6.81
C GLY A 328 -8.92 19.98 5.63
N ILE A 329 -9.75 19.46 4.74
CA ILE A 329 -10.38 20.22 3.67
C ILE A 329 -11.26 21.32 4.26
N GLN A 330 -12.09 20.99 5.24
CA GLN A 330 -12.99 21.93 5.91
C GLN A 330 -12.22 23.07 6.59
N ALA A 331 -11.11 22.78 7.28
CA ALA A 331 -10.26 23.77 7.94
C ALA A 331 -9.67 24.80 6.97
N MET A 332 -9.42 24.39 5.73
CA MET A 332 -8.86 25.26 4.68
C MET A 332 -9.94 25.95 3.85
N GLY A 333 -11.20 25.54 3.98
CA GLY A 333 -12.33 26.12 3.25
C GLY A 333 -12.20 25.97 1.74
N GLY A 334 -12.53 26.98 0.94
CA GLY A 334 -12.57 26.91 -0.51
C GLY A 334 -11.26 26.50 -1.19
N VAL A 335 -10.10 26.69 -0.57
CA VAL A 335 -8.81 26.24 -1.12
C VAL A 335 -8.51 24.78 -0.77
N GLY A 336 -9.15 24.22 0.26
CA GLY A 336 -8.91 22.84 0.71
C GLY A 336 -9.30 21.78 -0.31
N TYR A 337 -10.25 22.07 -1.21
CA TYR A 337 -10.63 21.15 -2.29
C TYR A 337 -9.92 21.43 -3.61
N MET A 338 -9.02 22.45 -3.64
CA MET A 338 -8.19 22.77 -4.80
C MET A 338 -6.92 21.92 -4.79
N LYS A 339 -6.40 21.59 -5.96
CA LYS A 339 -5.22 20.70 -6.12
C LYS A 339 -3.93 21.29 -5.55
N ASP A 340 -3.82 22.64 -5.51
CA ASP A 340 -2.62 23.38 -5.14
C ASP A 340 -2.05 23.04 -3.75
N PHE A 341 -2.89 22.58 -2.82
CA PHE A 341 -2.51 22.30 -1.43
C PHE A 341 -2.41 20.82 -1.10
N GLY A 342 -2.79 19.94 -2.02
CA GLY A 342 -2.75 18.49 -1.83
C GLY A 342 -3.68 17.91 -0.75
N GLN A 343 -4.58 18.74 -0.17
CA GLN A 343 -5.52 18.25 0.86
C GLN A 343 -6.58 17.33 0.26
N GLU A 344 -7.13 17.69 -0.90
CA GLU A 344 -8.10 16.85 -1.62
C GLU A 344 -7.46 15.54 -2.10
N LYS A 345 -6.16 15.57 -2.47
CA LYS A 345 -5.41 14.37 -2.81
C LYS A 345 -5.33 13.41 -1.61
N ARG A 346 -5.03 13.91 -0.42
CA ARG A 346 -4.98 13.09 0.80
C ARG A 346 -6.33 12.42 1.11
N PHE A 347 -7.44 13.11 0.87
CA PHE A 347 -8.78 12.53 1.00
C PHE A 347 -9.00 11.38 0.01
N ARG A 348 -8.64 11.58 -1.27
CA ARG A 348 -8.76 10.54 -2.31
C ARG A 348 -7.86 9.34 -2.02
N ASP A 349 -6.61 9.59 -1.65
CA ASP A 349 -5.63 8.55 -1.32
C ASP A 349 -6.09 7.73 -0.10
N ALA A 350 -6.58 8.37 0.96
CA ALA A 350 -7.13 7.68 2.14
C ALA A 350 -8.31 6.76 1.76
N GLY A 351 -9.21 7.26 0.89
CA GLY A 351 -10.33 6.46 0.37
C GLY A 351 -9.88 5.23 -0.42
N GLN A 352 -8.83 5.37 -1.24
CA GLN A 352 -8.28 4.26 -2.02
C GLN A 352 -7.61 3.21 -1.14
N ILE A 353 -6.83 3.63 -0.14
CA ILE A 353 -6.13 2.71 0.79
C ILE A 353 -7.13 1.87 1.60
N GLN A 354 -8.33 2.38 1.89
CA GLN A 354 -9.37 1.58 2.54
C GLN A 354 -9.75 0.32 1.76
N ALA A 355 -9.63 0.33 0.44
CA ALA A 355 -9.93 -0.80 -0.43
C ALA A 355 -8.81 -1.85 -0.49
N PHE A 356 -7.62 -1.60 0.02
CA PHE A 356 -6.53 -2.57 0.01
C PHE A 356 -6.94 -3.87 0.70
N LEU A 357 -6.67 -5.00 0.05
CA LEU A 357 -6.98 -6.36 0.49
C LEU A 357 -8.49 -6.65 0.68
N GLY A 358 -9.33 -5.99 -0.13
CA GLY A 358 -10.75 -6.32 -0.23
C GLY A 358 -11.70 -5.25 0.30
N ASN A 359 -12.99 -5.56 0.20
CA ASN A 359 -14.06 -4.65 0.54
C ASN A 359 -14.10 -4.30 2.03
N PHE A 360 -14.17 -3.00 2.37
CA PHE A 360 -14.07 -2.53 3.74
C PHE A 360 -15.18 -3.04 4.67
N PRO A 361 -16.48 -3.07 4.30
CA PRO A 361 -17.53 -3.75 5.06
C PRO A 361 -17.26 -5.24 5.30
N MET A 362 -16.74 -5.96 4.31
CA MET A 362 -16.44 -7.40 4.46
C MET A 362 -15.32 -7.65 5.47
N LYS A 363 -14.32 -6.78 5.55
CA LYS A 363 -13.28 -6.84 6.58
C LYS A 363 -13.86 -6.74 8.00
N LYS A 364 -14.86 -5.88 8.22
CA LYS A 364 -15.59 -5.78 9.50
C LYS A 364 -16.36 -7.06 9.84
N ILE A 365 -17.02 -7.65 8.84
CA ILE A 365 -17.73 -8.92 9.00
C ILE A 365 -16.75 -10.05 9.35
N ARG A 366 -15.59 -10.11 8.73
CA ARG A 366 -14.55 -11.09 9.05
C ARG A 366 -14.03 -10.90 10.47
N LEU A 367 -13.76 -9.66 10.88
CA LEU A 367 -13.28 -9.36 12.23
C LEU A 367 -14.22 -9.93 13.31
N ILE A 368 -15.53 -9.71 13.18
CA ILE A 368 -16.47 -10.18 14.19
C ILE A 368 -16.68 -11.70 14.15
N LYS A 369 -16.56 -12.34 12.99
CA LYS A 369 -16.65 -13.81 12.88
C LYS A 369 -15.52 -14.55 13.63
N GLU A 370 -14.42 -13.88 13.94
CA GLU A 370 -13.33 -14.45 14.73
C GLU A 370 -13.72 -14.61 16.22
N ILE A 371 -14.78 -13.93 16.67
CA ILE A 371 -15.27 -13.95 18.06
C ILE A 371 -16.55 -14.78 18.18
N LEU A 372 -17.42 -14.77 17.16
CA LEU A 372 -18.68 -15.51 17.11
C LEU A 372 -18.43 -16.99 16.80
#